data_2aca91a8279c790eb7e1b0f0d61bde65
#
_entry.id   2aca91a8279c790eb7e1b0f0d61bde65
#
_cell.length_a   1.000
_cell.length_b   1.000
_cell.length_c   1.000
_cell.angle_alpha   90.00
_cell.angle_beta   90.00
_cell.angle_gamma   90.00
#
_symmetry.space_group_name_H-M   'P 1'
#
loop_
_entity.id
_entity.type
_entity.pdbx_description
1 polymer ?
#
loop_
_entity_poly.entity_id
_entity_poly.type
_entity_poly.pdbx_seq_one_letter_code
_entity_poly.pdbx_strand_id
1 'polypeptide(L)'
;MKRLLQLLFVAIIVPIAAQAKAWDDNEYKRIEQSIKAPTFPERDFVITKYGAKTGNTAAKNQKAINKAILACSKKGGGRVIVPAGTYLTGAITLLSNVNLVVEKEAKLQFVFEPDLYPVVPTRWEGLDCHNVSPCIYAYKQQNIAVTGEGTIDGGGSKETWWQWTG
;
A
#
# COMPACT_ATOMS: atom_id res chain seq x y z
N MET A 1 -55.72 -12.83 35.51
CA MET A 1 -54.42 -12.16 35.69
C MET A 1 -53.25 -12.85 34.96
N LYS A 2 -53.07 -14.17 34.98
CA LYS A 2 -51.94 -14.87 34.28
C LYS A 2 -51.94 -14.71 32.75
N ARG A 3 -53.09 -14.69 32.08
CA ARG A 3 -53.18 -14.52 30.61
C ARG A 3 -52.88 -13.10 30.12
N LEU A 4 -53.16 -12.08 30.96
CA LEU A 4 -52.91 -10.67 30.67
C LEU A 4 -51.38 -10.39 30.77
N LEU A 5 -50.67 -11.06 31.67
CA LEU A 5 -49.23 -10.93 31.88
C LEU A 5 -48.45 -11.57 30.71
N GLN A 6 -48.95 -12.68 30.13
CA GLN A 6 -48.34 -13.33 28.95
C GLN A 6 -48.49 -12.49 27.67
N LEU A 7 -49.61 -11.78 27.48
CA LEU A 7 -49.80 -10.87 26.35
C LEU A 7 -48.90 -9.61 26.44
N LEU A 8 -48.64 -9.12 27.65
CA LEU A 8 -47.72 -7.98 27.86
C LEU A 8 -46.25 -8.36 27.54
N PHE A 9 -45.84 -9.62 27.81
CA PHE A 9 -44.48 -10.07 27.55
C PHE A 9 -44.19 -10.27 26.04
N VAL A 10 -45.19 -10.66 25.24
CA VAL A 10 -45.08 -10.81 23.79
C VAL A 10 -45.03 -9.44 23.09
N ALA A 11 -45.71 -8.41 23.61
CA ALA A 11 -45.72 -7.07 23.04
C ALA A 11 -44.40 -6.30 23.21
N ILE A 12 -43.52 -6.69 24.17
CA ILE A 12 -42.25 -6.00 24.46
C ILE A 12 -41.10 -6.56 23.60
N ILE A 13 -41.21 -7.79 23.06
CA ILE A 13 -40.14 -8.44 22.30
C ILE A 13 -40.17 -8.06 20.79
N VAL A 14 -41.30 -7.61 20.25
CA VAL A 14 -41.47 -7.32 18.81
C VAL A 14 -40.74 -6.06 18.31
N PRO A 15 -40.48 -5.00 19.06
CA PRO A 15 -39.81 -3.82 18.50
C PRO A 15 -38.25 -3.90 18.47
N ILE A 16 -37.62 -4.85 19.12
CA ILE A 16 -36.14 -4.89 19.20
C ILE A 16 -35.51 -5.52 17.94
N ALA A 17 -36.27 -6.31 17.19
CA ALA A 17 -35.74 -6.95 15.95
C ALA A 17 -35.79 -6.03 14.71
N ALA A 18 -36.36 -4.85 14.78
CA ALA A 18 -36.62 -3.98 13.63
C ALA A 18 -35.60 -2.86 13.41
N GLN A 19 -34.46 -2.86 14.10
CA GLN A 19 -33.42 -1.82 13.96
C GLN A 19 -32.10 -2.29 13.36
N ALA A 20 -32.05 -3.43 12.70
CA ALA A 20 -30.97 -3.67 11.74
C ALA A 20 -31.21 -2.69 10.57
N LYS A 21 -30.53 -1.55 10.57
CA LYS A 21 -30.57 -0.60 9.46
C LYS A 21 -30.21 -1.38 8.21
N ALA A 22 -31.16 -1.59 7.32
CA ALA A 22 -30.87 -2.20 6.03
C ALA A 22 -29.76 -1.40 5.35
N TRP A 23 -28.86 -2.09 4.68
CA TRP A 23 -27.82 -1.45 3.89
C TRP A 23 -28.43 -0.40 2.98
N ASP A 24 -27.94 0.85 3.04
CA ASP A 24 -28.44 1.95 2.23
C ASP A 24 -27.60 2.11 0.97
N ASP A 25 -28.11 1.62 -0.16
CA ASP A 25 -27.45 1.74 -1.47
C ASP A 25 -27.15 3.21 -1.84
N ASN A 26 -27.91 4.17 -1.33
CA ASN A 26 -27.66 5.59 -1.58
C ASN A 26 -26.45 6.08 -0.79
N GLU A 27 -26.27 5.61 0.45
CA GLU A 27 -25.08 5.89 1.26
C GLU A 27 -23.82 5.31 0.59
N TYR A 28 -23.87 4.08 0.08
CA TYR A 28 -22.80 3.48 -0.68
C TYR A 28 -22.43 4.33 -1.90
N LYS A 29 -23.39 4.67 -2.73
CA LYS A 29 -23.17 5.51 -3.93
C LYS A 29 -22.60 6.88 -3.57
N ARG A 30 -23.07 7.49 -2.49
CA ARG A 30 -22.54 8.77 -2.00
C ARG A 30 -21.07 8.66 -1.59
N ILE A 31 -20.69 7.61 -0.89
CA ILE A 31 -19.31 7.34 -0.50
C ILE A 31 -18.47 7.11 -1.74
N GLU A 32 -18.89 6.24 -2.65
CA GLU A 32 -18.18 5.93 -3.89
C GLU A 32 -17.92 7.20 -4.73
N GLN A 33 -18.92 8.06 -4.91
CA GLN A 33 -18.80 9.33 -5.63
C GLN A 33 -17.89 10.35 -4.92
N SER A 34 -17.70 10.22 -3.61
CA SER A 34 -16.78 11.07 -2.85
C SER A 34 -15.31 10.70 -3.01
N ILE A 35 -15.02 9.48 -3.48
CA ILE A 35 -13.66 8.98 -3.66
C ILE A 35 -13.06 9.62 -4.91
N LYS A 36 -11.97 10.35 -4.72
CA LYS A 36 -11.20 10.94 -5.82
C LYS A 36 -9.91 10.17 -6.01
N ALA A 37 -9.70 9.65 -7.21
CA ALA A 37 -8.41 9.04 -7.54
C ALA A 37 -7.30 10.09 -7.51
N PRO A 38 -6.08 9.73 -7.03
CA PRO A 38 -4.94 10.62 -7.07
C PRO A 38 -4.59 10.96 -8.53
N THR A 39 -4.14 12.19 -8.76
CA THR A 39 -3.72 12.66 -10.08
C THR A 39 -2.28 13.11 -10.06
N PHE A 40 -1.56 12.89 -11.15
CA PHE A 40 -0.12 13.15 -11.25
C PHE A 40 0.20 13.92 -12.52
N PRO A 41 1.17 14.86 -12.49
CA PRO A 41 1.68 15.48 -13.69
C PRO A 41 2.25 14.44 -14.68
N GLU A 42 2.11 14.69 -15.97
CA GLU A 42 2.68 13.85 -17.04
C GLU A 42 4.19 14.10 -17.19
N ARG A 43 4.93 13.69 -16.17
CA ARG A 43 6.41 13.75 -16.14
C ARG A 43 6.95 12.42 -15.69
N ASP A 44 7.84 11.84 -16.47
CA ASP A 44 8.41 10.52 -16.25
C ASP A 44 9.84 10.60 -15.71
N PHE A 45 10.07 9.84 -14.66
CA PHE A 45 11.34 9.63 -13.98
C PHE A 45 11.71 8.16 -14.09
N VAL A 46 12.31 7.77 -15.21
CA VAL A 46 12.64 6.37 -15.49
C VAL A 46 13.82 5.94 -14.60
N ILE A 47 13.65 4.89 -13.81
CA ILE A 47 14.65 4.46 -12.79
C ILE A 47 16.03 4.15 -13.39
N THR A 48 16.09 3.71 -14.64
CA THR A 48 17.35 3.42 -15.33
C THR A 48 18.20 4.68 -15.56
N LYS A 49 17.59 5.86 -15.70
CA LYS A 49 18.29 7.15 -15.77
C LYS A 49 18.92 7.55 -14.44
N TYR A 50 18.51 6.90 -13.33
CA TYR A 50 19.05 7.12 -11.97
C TYR A 50 20.03 6.03 -11.55
N GLY A 51 20.30 5.06 -12.42
CA GLY A 51 21.29 4.02 -12.23
C GLY A 51 20.75 2.63 -11.92
N ALA A 52 19.40 2.44 -11.94
CA ALA A 52 18.83 1.10 -11.82
C ALA A 52 19.11 0.28 -13.08
N LYS A 53 19.46 -1.00 -12.90
CA LYS A 53 19.72 -1.95 -14.00
C LYS A 53 19.31 -3.35 -13.57
N THR A 54 18.84 -4.15 -14.52
CA THR A 54 18.80 -5.61 -14.36
C THR A 54 20.23 -6.10 -14.12
N GLY A 55 20.44 -7.02 -13.18
CA GLY A 55 21.78 -7.51 -12.80
C GLY A 55 22.55 -6.65 -11.80
N ASN A 56 22.07 -5.48 -11.39
CA ASN A 56 22.60 -4.77 -10.23
C ASN A 56 22.30 -5.54 -8.94
N THR A 57 23.09 -5.30 -7.89
CA THR A 57 22.72 -5.69 -6.51
C THR A 57 21.47 -4.95 -6.07
N ALA A 58 20.73 -5.54 -5.14
CA ALA A 58 19.52 -4.95 -4.58
C ALA A 58 19.77 -3.55 -3.98
N ALA A 59 20.86 -3.38 -3.24
CA ALA A 59 21.27 -2.10 -2.66
C ALA A 59 21.47 -0.99 -3.71
N LYS A 60 22.08 -1.32 -4.86
CA LYS A 60 22.29 -0.34 -5.95
C LYS A 60 20.95 0.06 -6.59
N ASN A 61 20.07 -0.90 -6.86
CA ASN A 61 18.75 -0.60 -7.43
C ASN A 61 17.86 0.15 -6.44
N GLN A 62 17.85 -0.25 -5.17
CA GLN A 62 17.12 0.47 -4.11
C GLN A 62 17.52 1.95 -4.07
N LYS A 63 18.82 2.23 -4.06
CA LYS A 63 19.35 3.61 -4.08
C LYS A 63 18.90 4.38 -5.32
N ALA A 64 18.94 3.74 -6.49
CA ALA A 64 18.55 4.35 -7.77
C ALA A 64 17.04 4.64 -7.81
N ILE A 65 16.21 3.70 -7.37
CA ILE A 65 14.76 3.84 -7.32
C ILE A 65 14.37 4.97 -6.35
N ASN A 66 14.91 4.94 -5.11
CA ASN A 66 14.63 5.99 -4.13
C ASN A 66 15.15 7.37 -4.59
N LYS A 67 16.25 7.43 -5.35
CA LYS A 67 16.73 8.68 -5.98
C LYS A 67 15.76 9.20 -7.04
N ALA A 68 15.18 8.33 -7.86
CA ALA A 68 14.17 8.71 -8.85
C ALA A 68 12.90 9.25 -8.17
N ILE A 69 12.43 8.58 -7.11
CA ILE A 69 11.28 9.00 -6.28
C ILE A 69 11.54 10.38 -5.68
N LEU A 70 12.71 10.60 -5.09
CA LEU A 70 13.09 11.90 -4.52
C LEU A 70 13.12 13.00 -5.58
N ALA A 71 13.69 12.72 -6.75
CA ALA A 71 13.73 13.67 -7.85
C ALA A 71 12.34 14.02 -8.37
N CYS A 72 11.46 13.03 -8.49
CA CYS A 72 10.07 13.20 -8.89
C CYS A 72 9.31 14.10 -7.90
N SER A 73 9.34 13.78 -6.62
CA SER A 73 8.67 14.54 -5.56
C SER A 73 9.18 15.98 -5.49
N LYS A 74 10.50 16.21 -5.52
CA LYS A 74 11.11 17.56 -5.53
C LYS A 74 10.71 18.42 -6.74
N LYS A 75 10.38 17.80 -7.85
CA LYS A 75 9.89 18.48 -9.06
C LYS A 75 8.37 18.74 -9.04
N GLY A 76 7.71 18.52 -7.91
CA GLY A 76 6.27 18.70 -7.78
C GLY A 76 5.45 17.48 -8.25
N GLY A 77 6.06 16.32 -8.33
CA GLY A 77 5.39 15.06 -8.63
C GLY A 77 5.47 14.60 -10.07
N GLY A 78 4.89 13.42 -10.33
CA GLY A 78 4.91 12.75 -11.61
C GLY A 78 4.89 11.23 -11.48
N ARG A 79 5.40 10.55 -12.51
CA ARG A 79 5.45 9.09 -12.58
C ARG A 79 6.90 8.62 -12.47
N VAL A 80 7.19 7.70 -11.56
CA VAL A 80 8.47 6.99 -11.49
C VAL A 80 8.28 5.67 -12.21
N ILE A 81 8.94 5.53 -13.36
CA ILE A 81 8.74 4.39 -14.26
C ILE A 81 9.77 3.31 -13.99
N VAL A 82 9.27 2.11 -13.73
CA VAL A 82 10.03 0.86 -13.70
C VAL A 82 9.80 0.17 -15.05
N PRO A 83 10.73 0.24 -16.00
CA PRO A 83 10.56 -0.36 -17.32
C PRO A 83 10.73 -1.89 -17.26
N ALA A 84 10.38 -2.58 -18.35
CA ALA A 84 10.52 -4.03 -18.49
C ALA A 84 11.88 -4.55 -17.99
N GLY A 85 11.86 -5.69 -17.29
CA GLY A 85 13.02 -6.34 -16.68
C GLY A 85 12.87 -6.61 -15.20
N THR A 86 13.73 -7.45 -14.64
CA THR A 86 13.73 -7.77 -13.21
C THR A 86 14.75 -6.92 -12.46
N TYR A 87 14.26 -6.18 -11.47
CA TYR A 87 15.07 -5.31 -10.62
C TYR A 87 15.02 -5.84 -9.18
N LEU A 88 16.14 -6.42 -8.72
CA LEU A 88 16.31 -6.76 -7.31
C LEU A 88 16.37 -5.47 -6.49
N THR A 89 15.66 -5.41 -5.37
CA THR A 89 15.61 -4.20 -4.52
C THR A 89 15.36 -4.54 -3.06
N GLY A 90 15.75 -3.64 -2.16
CA GLY A 90 15.25 -3.56 -0.80
C GLY A 90 14.08 -2.58 -0.69
N ALA A 91 13.81 -2.09 0.52
CA ALA A 91 12.68 -1.18 0.81
C ALA A 91 12.66 0.07 -0.08
N ILE A 92 11.50 0.39 -0.61
CA ILE A 92 11.24 1.60 -1.41
C ILE A 92 10.41 2.56 -0.57
N THR A 93 10.82 3.82 -0.49
CA THR A 93 10.07 4.86 0.22
C THR A 93 9.37 5.79 -0.77
N LEU A 94 8.04 5.76 -0.79
CA LEU A 94 7.25 6.69 -1.59
C LEU A 94 7.15 8.05 -0.90
N LEU A 95 7.22 9.09 -1.71
CA LEU A 95 7.07 10.47 -1.30
C LEU A 95 5.85 11.11 -1.96
N SER A 96 5.39 12.22 -1.40
CA SER A 96 4.19 12.92 -1.89
C SER A 96 4.25 13.24 -3.38
N ASN A 97 3.09 13.13 -4.03
CA ASN A 97 2.87 13.41 -5.45
C ASN A 97 3.58 12.43 -6.41
N VAL A 98 3.92 11.23 -5.95
CA VAL A 98 4.60 10.22 -6.77
C VAL A 98 3.68 9.06 -7.08
N ASN A 99 3.60 8.72 -8.37
CA ASN A 99 3.06 7.45 -8.86
C ASN A 99 4.22 6.53 -9.26
N LEU A 100 4.41 5.43 -8.56
CA LEU A 100 5.33 4.36 -8.95
C LEU A 100 4.63 3.47 -9.98
N VAL A 101 5.06 3.54 -11.23
CA VAL A 101 4.49 2.76 -12.34
C VAL A 101 5.39 1.58 -12.64
N VAL A 102 4.90 0.36 -12.39
CA VAL A 102 5.58 -0.88 -12.76
C VAL A 102 5.01 -1.33 -14.09
N GLU A 103 5.77 -1.13 -15.18
CA GLU A 103 5.31 -1.43 -16.54
C GLU A 103 5.10 -2.93 -16.73
N LYS A 104 4.31 -3.29 -17.76
CA LYS A 104 4.15 -4.67 -18.21
C LYS A 104 5.53 -5.29 -18.43
N GLU A 105 5.72 -6.53 -17.99
CA GLU A 105 7.01 -7.26 -18.03
C GLU A 105 8.11 -6.69 -17.10
N ALA A 106 7.82 -5.64 -16.33
CA ALA A 106 8.69 -5.22 -15.25
C ALA A 106 8.42 -6.05 -13.98
N LYS A 107 9.47 -6.39 -13.25
CA LYS A 107 9.38 -7.05 -11.96
C LYS A 107 10.25 -6.32 -10.95
N LEU A 108 9.65 -5.79 -9.89
CA LEU A 108 10.33 -5.39 -8.67
C LEU A 108 10.40 -6.61 -7.75
N GLN A 109 11.58 -7.16 -7.57
CA GLN A 109 11.81 -8.31 -6.70
C GLN A 109 12.53 -7.88 -5.44
N PHE A 110 11.82 -7.93 -4.32
CA PHE A 110 12.37 -7.63 -3.01
C PHE A 110 13.18 -8.80 -2.50
N VAL A 111 14.38 -8.50 -2.00
CA VAL A 111 15.32 -9.53 -1.53
C VAL A 111 15.31 -9.65 -0.01
N PHE A 112 15.67 -10.82 0.50
CA PHE A 112 15.86 -11.05 1.93
C PHE A 112 17.28 -10.59 2.36
N GLU A 113 17.44 -9.26 2.44
CA GLU A 113 18.65 -8.62 2.96
C GLU A 113 18.18 -7.60 4.04
N PRO A 114 18.12 -7.98 5.32
CA PRO A 114 17.56 -7.15 6.39
C PRO A 114 18.10 -5.73 6.46
N ASP A 115 19.39 -5.54 6.18
CA ASP A 115 20.04 -4.22 6.19
C ASP A 115 19.46 -3.23 5.15
N LEU A 116 18.71 -3.73 4.16
CA LEU A 116 18.03 -2.90 3.17
C LEU A 116 16.63 -2.43 3.62
N TYR A 117 16.22 -2.79 4.83
CA TYR A 117 14.93 -2.46 5.42
C TYR A 117 15.11 -1.68 6.72
N PRO A 118 15.20 -0.35 6.66
CA PRO A 118 15.42 0.45 7.85
C PRO A 118 14.27 0.33 8.86
N VAL A 119 14.60 0.54 10.12
CA VAL A 119 13.57 0.70 11.16
C VAL A 119 12.87 2.04 10.98
N VAL A 120 11.54 1.99 10.88
CA VAL A 120 10.70 3.15 10.58
C VAL A 120 9.54 3.28 11.57
N PRO A 121 8.99 4.49 11.77
CA PRO A 121 7.73 4.67 12.47
C PRO A 121 6.61 3.91 11.78
N THR A 122 5.86 3.13 12.54
CA THR A 122 4.75 2.34 12.03
C THR A 122 3.69 2.14 13.11
N ARG A 123 2.69 1.31 12.83
CA ARG A 123 1.64 0.94 13.77
C ARG A 123 1.42 -0.57 13.70
N TRP A 124 1.43 -1.21 14.84
CA TRP A 124 1.16 -2.63 14.97
C TRP A 124 0.03 -2.84 15.97
N GLU A 125 -1.01 -3.59 15.57
CA GLU A 125 -2.18 -3.91 16.41
C GLU A 125 -2.77 -2.70 17.17
N GLY A 126 -2.76 -1.54 16.54
CA GLY A 126 -3.29 -0.31 17.12
C GLY A 126 -2.30 0.54 17.93
N LEU A 127 -1.08 0.04 18.17
CA LEU A 127 -0.03 0.75 18.91
C LEU A 127 1.00 1.38 17.96
N ASP A 128 1.33 2.63 18.20
CA ASP A 128 2.42 3.30 17.49
C ASP A 128 3.77 2.72 17.94
N CYS A 129 4.56 2.28 17.00
CA CYS A 129 5.85 1.64 17.28
C CYS A 129 6.89 1.96 16.18
N HIS A 130 8.10 1.46 16.38
CA HIS A 130 9.13 1.40 15.34
C HIS A 130 9.37 -0.06 14.98
N ASN A 131 9.36 -0.37 13.69
CA ASN A 131 9.60 -1.72 13.19
C ASN A 131 10.33 -1.67 11.84
N VAL A 132 10.80 -2.83 11.40
CA VAL A 132 11.40 -3.00 10.07
C VAL A 132 10.45 -2.50 8.98
N SER A 133 10.98 -1.72 8.06
CA SER A 133 10.20 -1.16 6.95
C SER A 133 9.55 -2.26 6.11
N PRO A 134 8.31 -2.09 5.66
CA PRO A 134 7.75 -2.93 4.61
C PRO A 134 8.48 -2.72 3.28
N CYS A 135 8.21 -3.58 2.32
CA CYS A 135 8.77 -3.49 0.96
C CYS A 135 8.55 -2.12 0.31
N ILE A 136 7.34 -1.58 0.44
CA ILE A 136 6.98 -0.23 -0.01
C ILE A 136 6.40 0.53 1.17
N TYR A 137 7.02 1.65 1.51
CA TYR A 137 6.71 2.44 2.69
C TYR A 137 6.35 3.88 2.32
N ALA A 138 5.37 4.44 3.04
CA ALA A 138 5.06 5.86 3.01
C ALA A 138 4.57 6.29 4.40
N TYR A 139 5.11 7.39 4.92
CA TYR A 139 4.69 7.94 6.21
C TYR A 139 4.41 9.42 6.08
N LYS A 140 3.20 9.85 6.43
CA LYS A 140 2.73 11.24 6.33
C LYS A 140 2.88 11.81 4.90
N GLN A 141 2.73 10.96 3.89
CA GLN A 141 2.75 11.34 2.48
C GLN A 141 1.32 11.44 1.94
N GLN A 142 1.12 12.23 0.90
CA GLN A 142 -0.17 12.43 0.25
C GLN A 142 -0.04 12.35 -1.27
N ASN A 143 -1.15 12.02 -1.93
CA ASN A 143 -1.22 11.90 -3.39
C ASN A 143 -0.13 10.95 -3.92
N ILE A 144 -0.19 9.69 -3.45
CA ILE A 144 0.73 8.61 -3.84
C ILE A 144 -0.03 7.48 -4.52
N ALA A 145 0.61 6.79 -5.44
CA ALA A 145 0.06 5.60 -6.06
C ALA A 145 1.15 4.60 -6.45
N VAL A 146 0.73 3.35 -6.57
CA VAL A 146 1.48 2.28 -7.23
C VAL A 146 0.57 1.71 -8.29
N THR A 147 0.98 1.77 -9.55
CA THR A 147 0.17 1.39 -10.72
C THR A 147 0.97 0.62 -11.75
N GLY A 148 0.33 0.22 -12.84
CA GLY A 148 0.95 -0.52 -13.93
C GLY A 148 0.51 -1.98 -13.95
N GLU A 149 1.00 -2.73 -14.94
CA GLU A 149 0.64 -4.13 -15.20
C GLU A 149 1.77 -5.11 -14.84
N GLY A 150 2.86 -4.59 -14.26
CA GLY A 150 4.02 -5.39 -13.87
C GLY A 150 3.84 -6.15 -12.56
N THR A 151 4.91 -6.76 -12.09
CA THR A 151 4.92 -7.61 -10.90
C THR A 151 5.67 -6.96 -9.76
N ILE A 152 5.09 -7.02 -8.56
CA ILE A 152 5.75 -6.72 -7.30
C ILE A 152 5.84 -8.03 -6.52
N ASP A 153 7.06 -8.50 -6.31
CA ASP A 153 7.35 -9.79 -5.67
C ASP A 153 8.06 -9.55 -4.34
N GLY A 154 7.39 -9.86 -3.23
CA GLY A 154 7.94 -9.71 -1.88
C GLY A 154 9.03 -10.71 -1.52
N GLY A 155 9.31 -11.72 -2.35
CA GLY A 155 10.36 -12.71 -2.14
C GLY A 155 10.11 -13.65 -0.95
N GLY A 156 8.84 -13.86 -0.56
CA GLY A 156 8.48 -14.72 0.56
C GLY A 156 8.69 -16.20 0.24
N SER A 157 9.46 -16.91 1.06
CA SER A 157 9.65 -18.37 0.99
C SER A 157 10.04 -18.91 2.35
N LYS A 158 10.14 -20.26 2.44
CA LYS A 158 10.63 -20.94 3.67
C LYS A 158 12.08 -20.61 3.97
N GLU A 159 12.88 -20.29 2.94
CA GLU A 159 14.29 -19.97 3.04
C GLU A 159 14.54 -18.48 3.33
N THR A 160 13.49 -17.65 3.27
CA THR A 160 13.56 -16.21 3.43
C THR A 160 12.68 -15.71 4.58
N TRP A 161 11.74 -14.84 4.30
CA TRP A 161 10.92 -14.13 5.28
C TRP A 161 10.10 -15.04 6.21
N TRP A 162 9.68 -16.23 5.78
CA TRP A 162 8.83 -17.10 6.59
C TRP A 162 9.53 -17.66 7.84
N GLN A 163 10.85 -17.66 7.86
CA GLN A 163 11.60 -18.05 9.06
C GLN A 163 11.41 -17.08 10.24
N TRP A 164 10.93 -15.87 9.97
CA TRP A 164 10.69 -14.86 11.00
C TRP A 164 9.32 -14.98 11.67
N THR A 165 8.45 -15.83 11.18
CA THR A 165 7.09 -15.99 11.74
C THR A 165 7.01 -16.92 12.95
N GLY A 166 8.12 -17.48 13.41
CA GLY A 166 8.20 -18.30 14.64
C GLY A 166 7.67 -19.71 14.44
#